data_d661f8da0274e25020346e11ee2a8e9a
#
_entry.id   d661f8da0274e25020346e11ee2a8e9a
#
_cell.length_a   1.000
_cell.length_b   1.000
_cell.length_c   1.000
_cell.angle_alpha   90.00
_cell.angle_beta   90.00
_cell.angle_gamma   90.00
#
_symmetry.space_group_name_H-M   'P 1'
#
loop_
_entity.id
_entity.type
_entity.pdbx_description
1 polymer ?
#
loop_
_entity_poly.entity_id
_entity_poly.type
_entity_poly.pdbx_seq_one_letter_code
_entity_poly.pdbx_strand_id
1 'polypeptide(L)' 'MKKSNFVPLRISVLVVSDTRTETTDTSGKILVERLTKAGHLLAEKCIVPDDVYQIRAVLSRWIADPAVEIVIASG' A
#
# COMPACT_ATOMS: atom_id res chain seq x y z
N MET A 1 -3.73 31.18 12.54
CA MET A 1 -3.39 30.48 11.72
C MET A 1 -4.32 29.50 11.49
N LYS A 2 -4.22 28.89 10.68
CA LYS A 2 -5.00 28.02 10.45
C LYS A 2 -4.49 26.82 10.75
N LYS A 3 -5.11 26.00 11.34
CA LYS A 3 -4.58 24.86 11.59
C LYS A 3 -4.81 23.96 10.54
N SER A 4 -3.96 23.06 10.40
CA SER A 4 -4.01 22.07 9.40
C SER A 4 -5.18 21.15 9.63
N ASN A 5 -5.89 20.81 8.59
CA ASN A 5 -6.96 19.86 8.66
C ASN A 5 -6.51 18.49 8.20
N PHE A 6 -5.29 18.11 8.59
CA PHE A 6 -4.74 16.85 8.16
C PHE A 6 -5.58 15.69 8.67
N VAL A 7 -5.98 14.82 7.77
CA VAL A 7 -6.74 13.62 8.11
C VAL A 7 -5.90 12.41 7.70
N PRO A 8 -5.51 11.57 8.63
CA PRO A 8 -4.78 10.36 8.28
C PRO A 8 -5.62 9.45 7.41
N LEU A 9 -5.01 8.89 6.37
CA LEU A 9 -5.69 7.99 5.46
C LEU A 9 -5.16 6.58 5.67
N ARG A 10 -6.01 5.60 5.47
CA ARG A 10 -5.60 4.21 5.52
C ARG A 10 -5.17 3.79 4.13
N ILE A 11 -3.90 3.47 3.98
CA ILE A 11 -3.28 3.24 2.69
C ILE A 11 -2.80 1.79 2.60
N SER A 12 -3.14 1.13 1.51
CA SER A 12 -2.60 -0.19 1.22
C SER A 12 -1.52 -0.07 0.17
N VAL A 13 -0.48 -0.87 0.30
CA VAL A 13 0.67 -0.85 -0.62
C VAL A 13 0.74 -2.19 -1.33
N LEU A 14 0.71 -2.16 -2.65
CA LEU A 14 0.85 -3.34 -3.47
C LEU A 14 2.19 -3.29 -4.18
N VAL A 15 3.00 -4.29 -3.97
CA VAL A 15 4.29 -4.42 -4.66
C VAL A 15 4.18 -5.56 -5.65
N VAL A 16 4.42 -5.27 -6.93
CA VAL A 16 4.37 -6.27 -7.98
C VAL A 16 5.80 -6.68 -8.30
N SER A 17 6.15 -7.92 -8.01
CA SER A 17 7.52 -8.39 -8.25
C SER A 17 7.53 -9.92 -8.28
N ASP A 18 8.25 -10.46 -9.25
CA ASP A 18 8.36 -11.92 -9.39
C ASP A 18 9.38 -12.52 -8.44
N THR A 19 10.31 -11.74 -7.96
CA THR A 19 11.43 -12.30 -7.22
C THR A 19 11.59 -11.77 -5.81
N ARG A 20 10.87 -10.70 -5.45
CA ARG A 20 11.06 -10.09 -4.14
C ARG A 20 10.15 -10.70 -3.11
N THR A 21 10.65 -10.76 -1.90
CA THR A 21 9.88 -11.19 -0.76
C THR A 21 9.88 -10.08 0.27
N GLU A 22 9.25 -10.31 1.39
CA GLU A 22 9.21 -9.32 2.46
C GLU A 22 10.61 -8.90 2.89
N THR A 23 11.55 -9.84 2.89
CA THR A 23 12.90 -9.55 3.36
C THR A 23 13.75 -8.82 2.34
N THR A 24 13.41 -8.88 1.05
CA THR A 24 14.20 -8.24 0.01
C THR A 24 13.53 -7.03 -0.61
N ASP A 25 12.30 -6.72 -0.16
CA ASP A 25 11.54 -5.63 -0.74
C ASP A 25 11.92 -4.30 -0.11
N THR A 26 12.87 -3.62 -0.71
CA THR A 26 13.32 -2.32 -0.21
C THR A 26 12.34 -1.22 -0.59
N SER A 27 11.79 -1.27 -1.81
CA SER A 27 10.87 -0.23 -2.27
C SER A 27 9.60 -0.19 -1.43
N GLY A 28 9.03 -1.35 -1.13
CA GLY A 28 7.82 -1.42 -0.32
C GLY A 28 8.07 -0.91 1.09
N LYS A 29 9.23 -1.23 1.66
CA LYS A 29 9.57 -0.74 2.99
C LYS A 29 9.70 0.77 3.01
N ILE A 30 10.29 1.36 1.99
CA ILE A 30 10.42 2.81 1.90
C ILE A 30 9.06 3.47 1.80
N LEU A 31 8.16 2.89 1.00
CA LEU A 31 6.81 3.43 0.88
C LEU A 31 6.07 3.40 2.21
N VAL A 32 6.13 2.29 2.92
CA VAL A 32 5.50 2.17 4.22
C VAL A 32 6.07 3.18 5.19
N GLU A 33 7.39 3.32 5.19
CA GLU A 33 8.06 4.27 6.06
C GLU A 33 7.62 5.69 5.76
N ARG A 34 7.54 6.05 4.50
CA ARG A 34 7.15 7.39 4.12
C ARG A 34 5.70 7.72 4.47
N LEU A 35 4.79 6.78 4.22
CA LEU A 35 3.39 7.05 4.53
C LEU A 35 3.16 7.14 6.04
N THR A 36 3.86 6.33 6.83
CA THR A 36 3.71 6.39 8.27
C THR A 36 4.35 7.66 8.85
N LYS A 37 5.48 8.09 8.28
CA LYS A 37 6.08 9.34 8.71
C LYS A 37 5.21 10.52 8.38
N ALA A 38 4.46 10.46 7.30
CA ALA A 38 3.54 11.53 6.94
C ALA A 38 2.27 11.52 7.80
N GLY A 39 2.12 10.55 8.68
CA GLY A 39 0.97 10.48 9.57
C GLY A 39 -0.17 9.62 9.07
N HIS A 40 0.03 8.92 7.94
CA HIS A 40 -0.99 8.02 7.44
C HIS A 40 -0.84 6.64 8.06
N LEU A 41 -1.86 5.80 7.88
CA LEU A 41 -1.88 4.47 8.45
C LEU A 41 -1.72 3.43 7.35
N LEU A 42 -0.94 2.40 7.63
CA LEU A 42 -0.82 1.28 6.71
C LEU A 42 -1.97 0.32 6.95
N ALA A 43 -2.86 0.19 5.96
CA ALA A 43 -3.97 -0.76 6.06
C ALA A 43 -3.47 -2.18 5.80
N GLU A 44 -2.71 -2.35 4.73
CA GLU A 44 -2.18 -3.66 4.37
C GLU A 44 -1.05 -3.49 3.37
N LYS A 45 -0.11 -4.41 3.35
CA LYS A 45 0.93 -4.45 2.36
C LYS A 45 0.96 -5.84 1.76
N CYS A 46 1.00 -5.91 0.43
CA CYS A 46 0.98 -7.18 -0.28
C CYS A 46 2.05 -7.19 -1.34
N ILE A 47 2.78 -8.29 -1.47
CA ILE A 47 3.73 -8.49 -2.55
C ILE A 47 3.17 -9.61 -3.41
N VAL A 48 2.96 -9.34 -4.69
CA VAL A 48 2.42 -10.33 -5.61
C VAL A 48 3.32 -10.43 -6.84
N PRO A 49 3.34 -11.59 -7.50
CA PRO A 49 4.08 -11.70 -8.76
C PRO A 49 3.38 -10.88 -9.85
N ASP A 50 4.04 -10.70 -10.96
CA ASP A 50 3.49 -9.97 -12.09
C ASP A 50 2.47 -10.87 -12.79
N ASP A 51 1.33 -11.03 -12.16
CA ASP A 51 0.25 -11.88 -12.61
C ASP A 51 -1.04 -11.08 -12.50
N VAL A 52 -1.67 -10.83 -13.63
CA VAL A 52 -2.83 -9.97 -13.68
C VAL A 52 -3.97 -10.48 -12.79
N TYR A 53 -4.12 -11.77 -12.67
CA TYR A 53 -5.20 -12.34 -11.85
C TYR A 53 -4.96 -12.11 -10.37
N GLN A 54 -3.73 -12.26 -9.92
CA GLN A 54 -3.40 -12.00 -8.52
C GLN A 54 -3.48 -10.53 -8.19
N ILE A 55 -3.02 -9.67 -9.09
CA ILE A 55 -3.11 -8.24 -8.92
C ILE A 55 -4.57 -7.82 -8.80
N ARG A 56 -5.41 -8.32 -9.70
CA ARG A 56 -6.83 -7.99 -9.69
C ARG A 56 -7.52 -8.48 -8.44
N ALA A 57 -7.16 -9.67 -7.97
CA ALA A 57 -7.76 -10.23 -6.76
C ALA A 57 -7.48 -9.33 -5.55
N VAL A 58 -6.23 -8.87 -5.40
CA VAL A 58 -5.87 -8.01 -4.28
C VAL A 58 -6.55 -6.65 -4.41
N LEU A 59 -6.53 -6.06 -5.59
CA LEU A 59 -7.15 -4.75 -5.80
C LEU A 59 -8.66 -4.81 -5.58
N SER A 60 -9.32 -5.86 -6.06
CA SER A 60 -10.75 -6.01 -5.87
C SER A 60 -11.10 -6.13 -4.38
N ARG A 61 -10.30 -6.87 -3.64
CA ARG A 61 -10.51 -7.03 -2.21
C ARG A 61 -10.37 -5.67 -1.50
N TRP A 62 -9.35 -4.92 -1.87
CA TRP A 62 -9.11 -3.62 -1.23
C TRP A 62 -10.16 -2.58 -1.62
N ILE A 63 -10.62 -2.61 -2.89
CA ILE A 63 -11.66 -1.69 -3.33
C ILE A 63 -12.96 -1.93 -2.55
N ALA A 64 -13.23 -3.18 -2.24
CA ALA A 64 -14.44 -3.52 -1.48
C ALA A 64 -14.30 -3.29 0.02
N ASP A 65 -13.08 -3.01 0.50
CA ASP A 65 -12.84 -2.89 1.93
C ASP A 65 -12.95 -1.42 2.36
N PRO A 66 -13.93 -1.07 3.18
CA PRO A 66 -14.09 0.31 3.60
C PRO A 66 -12.94 0.82 4.46
N ALA A 67 -12.11 -0.07 4.99
CA ALA A 67 -10.95 0.34 5.77
C ALA A 67 -9.79 0.80 4.88
N VAL A 68 -9.83 0.54 3.57
CA VAL A 68 -8.78 0.95 2.65
C VAL A 68 -9.24 2.17 1.87
N GLU A 69 -8.58 3.29 2.05
CA GLU A 69 -8.97 4.52 1.41
C GLU A 69 -8.13 4.83 0.17
N ILE A 70 -6.88 4.43 0.18
CA ILE A 70 -5.97 4.66 -0.95
C ILE A 70 -5.13 3.42 -1.17
N VAL A 71 -4.84 3.13 -2.43
CA VAL A 71 -3.96 2.03 -2.81
C VAL A 71 -2.80 2.61 -3.60
N ILE A 72 -1.59 2.28 -3.18
CA ILE A 72 -0.38 2.66 -3.90
C ILE A 72 0.23 1.38 -4.46
N ALA A 73 0.45 1.35 -5.77
CA ALA A 73 1.07 0.20 -6.42
C ALA A 73 2.48 0.57 -6.85
N SER A 74 3.41 -0.35 -6.63
CA SER A 74 4.81 -0.18 -6.99
C SER A 74 5.28 -1.45 -7.68
N GLY A 75 6.10 -1.31 -8.69
CA GLY A 75 6.54 -2.50 -9.40
C GLY A 75 7.95 -2.42 -9.95
#